data_b6dede590ff2662d39ac7c40242d2759
#
_entry.id   b6dede590ff2662d39ac7c40242d2759
#
_cell.length_a   1.000
_cell.length_b   1.000
_cell.length_c   1.000
_cell.angle_alpha   90.00
_cell.angle_beta   90.00
_cell.angle_gamma   90.00
#
_symmetry.space_group_name_H-M   'P 1'
#
loop_
_entity.id
_entity.type
_entity.pdbx_description
1 polymer ?
#
loop_
_entity_poly.entity_id
_entity_poly.type
_entity_poly.pdbx_seq_one_letter_code
_entity_poly.pdbx_strand_id
1 'polypeptide(L)'
;MALIKSLLALLLGAFLLSAGTSHLGSNRTEFLAQVPTWLPLDPDFVVIASGLVEITLGALLIITALILKKYRGVIGVITAVFFILIFPGNINQYVNHLDAFGLDTDTKRFIRLLFQPPLVALALWCSDGLSLLKKLKQI
;
A
#
# COMPACT_ATOMS: atom_id res chain seq x y z
N MET A 1 -9.49 3.45 -21.98
CA MET A 1 -8.30 3.00 -21.24
C MET A 1 -7.69 4.06 -20.33
N ALA A 2 -7.28 5.23 -20.84
CA ALA A 2 -6.63 6.28 -20.02
C ALA A 2 -7.52 6.80 -18.88
N LEU A 3 -8.81 7.01 -19.13
CA LEU A 3 -9.77 7.47 -18.11
C LEU A 3 -9.92 6.45 -16.97
N ILE A 4 -10.09 5.17 -17.32
CA ILE A 4 -10.23 4.09 -16.33
C ILE A 4 -8.99 4.00 -15.43
N LYS A 5 -7.79 4.06 -16.03
CA LYS A 5 -6.54 4.08 -15.26
C LYS A 5 -6.46 5.28 -14.33
N SER A 6 -6.86 6.46 -14.78
CA SER A 6 -6.87 7.67 -13.95
C SER A 6 -7.86 7.55 -12.80
N LEU A 7 -9.07 7.05 -13.05
CA LEU A 7 -10.07 6.82 -12.00
C LEU A 7 -9.56 5.82 -10.95
N LEU A 8 -8.96 4.72 -11.38
CA LEU A 8 -8.41 3.73 -10.46
C LEU A 8 -7.21 4.26 -9.67
N ALA A 9 -6.36 5.09 -10.28
CA ALA A 9 -5.27 5.76 -9.57
C ALA A 9 -5.81 6.75 -8.51
N LEU A 10 -6.89 7.47 -8.82
CA LEU A 10 -7.56 8.36 -7.85
C LEU A 10 -8.17 7.56 -6.69
N LEU A 11 -8.85 6.46 -6.99
CA LEU A 11 -9.43 5.59 -5.96
C LEU A 11 -8.35 4.96 -5.07
N LEU A 12 -7.26 4.47 -5.67
CA LEU A 12 -6.13 3.93 -4.93
C LEU A 12 -5.46 4.99 -4.06
N GLY A 13 -5.30 6.21 -4.59
CA GLY A 13 -4.76 7.34 -3.85
C GLY A 13 -5.65 7.73 -2.67
N ALA A 14 -6.97 7.79 -2.85
CA ALA A 14 -7.93 8.06 -1.78
C ALA A 14 -7.93 6.96 -0.72
N PHE A 15 -7.82 5.70 -1.13
CA PHE A 15 -7.67 4.55 -0.23
C PHE A 15 -6.42 4.69 0.64
N LEU A 16 -5.25 4.99 0.05
CA LEU A 16 -4.00 5.17 0.81
C LEU A 16 -4.06 6.38 1.74
N LEU A 17 -4.67 7.49 1.33
CA LEU A 17 -4.88 8.64 2.23
C LEU A 17 -5.71 8.25 3.44
N SER A 18 -6.80 7.52 3.23
CA SER A 18 -7.67 7.05 4.31
C SER A 18 -6.94 6.05 5.23
N ALA A 19 -6.23 5.09 4.65
CA ALA A 19 -5.45 4.11 5.41
C ALA A 19 -4.37 4.80 6.23
N GLY A 20 -3.56 5.66 5.61
CA GLY A 20 -2.47 6.36 6.29
C GLY A 20 -2.95 7.27 7.42
N THR A 21 -4.07 7.98 7.24
CA THR A 21 -4.66 8.77 8.32
C THR A 21 -5.16 7.90 9.48
N SER A 22 -5.67 6.72 9.20
CA SER A 22 -6.12 5.78 10.23
C SER A 22 -4.98 5.19 11.06
N HIS A 23 -3.76 5.09 10.50
CA HIS A 23 -2.55 4.75 11.25
C HIS A 23 -2.22 5.76 12.35
N LEU A 24 -2.51 7.04 12.11
CA LEU A 24 -2.20 8.12 13.04
C LEU A 24 -3.29 8.31 14.10
N GLY A 25 -4.45 7.72 13.92
CA GLY A 25 -5.62 7.96 14.75
C GLY A 25 -6.35 6.69 15.18
N SER A 26 -7.53 6.48 14.61
CA SER A 26 -8.53 5.51 15.09
C SER A 26 -8.05 4.05 15.15
N ASN A 27 -7.21 3.62 14.23
CA ASN A 27 -6.78 2.23 14.10
C ASN A 27 -5.29 2.02 14.46
N ARG A 28 -4.65 2.99 15.09
CA ARG A 28 -3.21 2.91 15.43
C ARG A 28 -2.85 1.63 16.19
N THR A 29 -3.64 1.29 17.20
CA THR A 29 -3.43 0.08 18.01
C THR A 29 -3.56 -1.19 17.18
N GLU A 30 -4.50 -1.25 16.25
CA GLU A 30 -4.70 -2.42 15.39
C GLU A 30 -3.56 -2.61 14.40
N PHE A 31 -2.97 -1.53 13.88
CA PHE A 31 -1.79 -1.61 13.01
C PHE A 31 -0.55 -2.16 13.73
N LEU A 32 -0.45 -2.04 15.05
CA LEU A 32 0.66 -2.65 15.81
C LEU A 32 0.71 -4.18 15.63
N ALA A 33 -0.42 -4.85 15.44
CA ALA A 33 -0.48 -6.28 15.16
C ALA A 33 0.19 -6.68 13.84
N GLN A 34 0.35 -5.75 12.92
CA GLN A 34 1.00 -5.97 11.63
C GLN A 34 2.51 -5.68 11.64
N VAL A 35 3.06 -5.17 12.75
CA VAL A 35 4.51 -4.96 12.86
C VAL A 35 5.18 -6.27 13.27
N PRO A 36 6.07 -6.84 12.42
CA PRO A 36 6.75 -8.08 12.75
C PRO A 36 7.63 -7.93 13.99
N THR A 37 7.56 -8.91 14.90
CA THR A 37 8.31 -8.89 16.17
C THR A 37 9.82 -9.02 16.00
N TRP A 38 10.28 -9.53 14.84
CA TRP A 38 11.70 -9.62 14.51
C TRP A 38 12.31 -8.32 13.99
N LEU A 39 11.46 -7.31 13.70
CA LEU A 39 11.94 -6.02 13.21
C LEU A 39 12.59 -5.24 14.39
N PRO A 40 13.86 -4.83 14.27
CA PRO A 40 14.58 -4.14 15.35
C PRO A 40 14.25 -2.64 15.42
N LEU A 41 12.97 -2.31 15.33
CA LEU A 41 12.43 -0.94 15.37
C LEU A 41 11.28 -0.88 16.37
N ASP A 42 11.06 0.28 16.94
CA ASP A 42 9.89 0.53 17.77
C ASP A 42 8.61 0.35 16.94
N PRO A 43 7.67 -0.53 17.37
CA PRO A 43 6.47 -0.82 16.60
C PRO A 43 5.60 0.42 16.35
N ASP A 44 5.49 1.30 17.29
CA ASP A 44 4.69 2.52 17.18
C ASP A 44 5.32 3.50 16.16
N PHE A 45 6.64 3.60 16.15
CA PHE A 45 7.37 4.34 15.12
C PHE A 45 7.10 3.78 13.71
N VAL A 46 7.11 2.44 13.56
CA VAL A 46 6.84 1.78 12.26
C VAL A 46 5.43 2.10 11.78
N VAL A 47 4.43 2.05 12.67
CA VAL A 47 3.04 2.38 12.34
C VAL A 47 2.91 3.83 11.88
N ILE A 48 3.50 4.78 12.61
CA ILE A 48 3.45 6.21 12.25
C ILE A 48 4.17 6.45 10.92
N ALA A 49 5.38 5.93 10.77
CA ALA A 49 6.19 6.11 9.56
C ALA A 49 5.48 5.54 8.32
N SER A 50 4.90 4.33 8.41
CA SER A 50 4.13 3.75 7.31
C SER A 50 2.90 4.57 6.98
N GLY A 51 2.18 5.08 7.97
CA GLY A 51 1.04 5.97 7.78
C GLY A 51 1.40 7.26 7.03
N LEU A 52 2.53 7.89 7.38
CA LEU A 52 3.03 9.08 6.67
C LEU A 52 3.42 8.76 5.22
N VAL A 53 4.05 7.62 4.98
CA VAL A 53 4.36 7.16 3.62
C VAL A 53 3.08 6.93 2.82
N GLU A 54 2.07 6.29 3.39
CA GLU A 54 0.78 6.05 2.73
C GLU A 54 0.07 7.36 2.37
N ILE A 55 0.02 8.32 3.28
CA ILE A 55 -0.54 9.65 3.01
C ILE A 55 0.20 10.32 1.85
N THR A 56 1.53 10.28 1.87
CA THR A 56 2.36 10.87 0.83
C THR A 56 2.12 10.21 -0.52
N LEU A 57 2.15 8.87 -0.58
CA LEU A 57 1.91 8.12 -1.81
C LEU A 57 0.48 8.32 -2.33
N GLY A 58 -0.50 8.35 -1.43
CA GLY A 58 -1.90 8.61 -1.79
C GLY A 58 -2.07 9.99 -2.44
N ALA A 59 -1.49 11.04 -1.84
CA ALA A 59 -1.49 12.38 -2.41
C ALA A 59 -0.78 12.44 -3.77
N LEU A 60 0.40 11.81 -3.88
CA LEU A 60 1.18 11.78 -5.13
C LEU A 60 0.47 11.01 -6.25
N LEU A 61 -0.23 9.90 -5.95
CA LEU A 61 -1.05 9.19 -6.93
C LEU A 61 -2.15 10.09 -7.48
N ILE A 62 -2.84 10.84 -6.63
CA ILE A 62 -3.89 11.77 -7.04
C ILE A 62 -3.30 12.91 -7.89
N ILE A 63 -2.24 13.55 -7.41
CA ILE A 63 -1.59 14.66 -8.13
C ILE A 63 -1.08 14.22 -9.50
N THR A 64 -0.45 13.05 -9.57
CA THR A 64 0.10 12.55 -10.85
C THR A 64 -0.99 12.03 -11.79
N ALA A 65 -2.12 11.57 -11.27
CA ALA A 65 -3.26 11.19 -12.10
C ALA A 65 -3.92 12.41 -12.77
N LEU A 66 -3.96 13.57 -12.09
CA LEU A 66 -4.65 14.77 -12.54
C LEU A 66 -3.73 15.75 -13.28
N ILE A 67 -2.58 16.07 -12.70
CA ILE A 67 -1.76 17.23 -13.07
C ILE A 67 -0.39 16.77 -13.60
N LEU A 68 0.39 16.09 -12.80
CA LEU A 68 1.80 15.75 -13.08
C LEU A 68 1.95 14.38 -13.76
N LYS A 69 1.22 14.16 -14.84
CA LYS A 69 1.10 12.86 -15.55
C LYS A 69 2.45 12.21 -15.94
N LYS A 70 3.50 13.03 -16.18
CA LYS A 70 4.84 12.52 -16.53
C LYS A 70 5.51 11.70 -15.44
N TYR A 71 5.15 11.93 -14.17
CA TYR A 71 5.71 11.21 -13.02
C TYR A 71 4.86 10.01 -12.58
N ARG A 72 3.71 9.81 -13.20
CA ARG A 72 2.74 8.81 -12.80
C ARG A 72 3.33 7.40 -12.72
N GLY A 73 4.12 6.99 -13.73
CA GLY A 73 4.78 5.68 -13.74
C GLY A 73 5.74 5.48 -12.57
N VAL A 74 6.52 6.50 -12.23
CA VAL A 74 7.47 6.46 -11.11
C VAL A 74 6.72 6.29 -9.78
N ILE A 75 5.69 7.11 -9.55
CA ILE A 75 4.89 7.02 -8.31
C ILE A 75 4.19 5.67 -8.20
N GLY A 76 3.67 5.11 -9.30
CA GLY A 76 3.09 3.78 -9.30
C GLY A 76 4.08 2.67 -8.95
N VAL A 77 5.30 2.74 -9.45
CA VAL A 77 6.36 1.79 -9.09
C VAL A 77 6.72 1.91 -7.60
N ILE A 78 6.89 3.13 -7.08
CA ILE A 78 7.17 3.34 -5.66
C ILE A 78 6.03 2.81 -4.79
N THR A 79 4.78 3.05 -5.18
CA THR A 79 3.60 2.53 -4.47
C THR A 79 3.56 1.00 -4.48
N ALA A 80 3.87 0.37 -5.62
CA ALA A 80 3.95 -1.09 -5.71
C ALA A 80 5.05 -1.67 -4.81
N VAL A 81 6.22 -1.04 -4.78
CA VAL A 81 7.32 -1.41 -3.86
C VAL A 81 6.88 -1.27 -2.41
N PHE A 82 6.20 -0.19 -2.06
CA PHE A 82 5.66 0.00 -0.71
C PHE A 82 4.71 -1.14 -0.32
N PHE A 83 3.77 -1.53 -1.19
CA PHE A 83 2.88 -2.66 -0.93
C PHE A 83 3.63 -3.98 -0.72
N ILE A 84 4.74 -4.20 -1.44
CA ILE A 84 5.60 -5.37 -1.22
C ILE A 84 6.30 -5.28 0.15
N LEU A 85 6.78 -4.11 0.54
CA LEU A 85 7.49 -3.90 1.81
C LEU A 85 6.60 -4.07 3.04
N ILE A 86 5.31 -3.77 2.96
CA ILE A 86 4.36 -3.98 4.07
C ILE A 86 3.76 -5.39 4.09
N PHE A 87 3.97 -6.20 3.06
CA PHE A 87 3.44 -7.57 2.99
C PHE A 87 3.90 -8.47 4.15
N PRO A 88 5.17 -8.41 4.62
CA PRO A 88 5.60 -9.14 5.81
C PRO A 88 4.74 -8.87 7.06
N GLY A 89 4.20 -7.66 7.21
CA GLY A 89 3.27 -7.32 8.30
C GLY A 89 1.97 -8.10 8.23
N ASN A 90 1.39 -8.24 7.05
CA ASN A 90 0.19 -9.06 6.84
C ASN A 90 0.49 -10.56 7.09
N ILE A 91 1.67 -11.03 6.68
CA ILE A 91 2.13 -12.40 6.95
C ILE A 91 2.29 -12.61 8.47
N ASN A 92 2.88 -11.65 9.18
CA ASN A 92 3.04 -11.69 10.63
C ASN A 92 1.69 -11.83 11.34
N GLN A 93 0.69 -11.05 10.93
CA GLN A 93 -0.66 -11.14 11.48
C GLN A 93 -1.28 -12.52 11.27
N TYR A 94 -1.11 -13.11 10.07
CA TYR A 94 -1.63 -14.44 9.74
C TYR A 94 -0.93 -15.55 10.55
N VAL A 95 0.39 -15.58 10.53
CA VAL A 95 1.19 -16.65 11.17
C VAL A 95 1.05 -16.65 12.68
N ASN A 96 0.93 -15.47 13.29
CA ASN A 96 0.79 -15.33 14.75
C ASN A 96 -0.67 -15.27 15.22
N HIS A 97 -1.64 -15.49 14.33
CA HIS A 97 -3.07 -15.51 14.65
C HIS A 97 -3.56 -14.23 15.36
N LEU A 98 -3.02 -13.06 14.98
CA LEU A 98 -3.32 -11.80 15.66
C LEU A 98 -4.65 -11.21 15.20
N ASP A 99 -5.52 -10.92 16.16
CA ASP A 99 -6.82 -10.29 15.91
C ASP A 99 -6.65 -8.78 15.76
N ALA A 100 -6.96 -8.28 14.56
CA ALA A 100 -6.98 -6.85 14.27
C ALA A 100 -7.86 -6.62 13.03
N PHE A 101 -8.45 -5.44 12.92
CA PHE A 101 -9.32 -5.05 11.78
C PHE A 101 -10.51 -6.00 11.57
N GLY A 102 -11.01 -6.63 12.62
CA GLY A 102 -12.08 -7.65 12.52
C GLY A 102 -11.65 -8.96 11.87
N LEU A 103 -10.34 -9.17 11.66
CA LEU A 103 -9.77 -10.42 11.14
C LEU A 103 -9.52 -11.39 12.29
N ASP A 104 -10.59 -11.98 12.80
CA ASP A 104 -10.62 -12.84 14.00
C ASP A 104 -10.52 -14.34 13.68
N THR A 105 -10.41 -14.71 12.40
CA THR A 105 -10.22 -16.09 11.95
C THR A 105 -9.07 -16.21 10.96
N ASP A 106 -8.43 -17.39 10.88
CA ASP A 106 -7.35 -17.64 9.92
C ASP A 106 -7.82 -17.52 8.47
N THR A 107 -9.06 -17.88 8.19
CA THR A 107 -9.65 -17.71 6.86
C THR A 107 -9.69 -16.23 6.46
N LYS A 108 -10.15 -15.35 7.35
CA LYS A 108 -10.19 -13.90 7.08
C LYS A 108 -8.77 -13.32 6.91
N ARG A 109 -7.81 -13.72 7.77
CA ARG A 109 -6.40 -13.30 7.67
C ARG A 109 -5.77 -13.79 6.37
N PHE A 110 -6.03 -15.02 5.96
CA PHE A 110 -5.55 -15.57 4.70
C PHE A 110 -6.13 -14.83 3.49
N ILE A 111 -7.43 -14.57 3.48
CA ILE A 111 -8.07 -13.76 2.43
C ILE A 111 -7.41 -12.38 2.34
N ARG A 112 -7.09 -11.75 3.46
CA ARG A 112 -6.37 -10.47 3.50
C ARG A 112 -5.02 -10.53 2.79
N LEU A 113 -4.28 -11.65 2.91
CA LEU A 113 -3.01 -11.85 2.19
C LEU A 113 -3.23 -11.90 0.67
N LEU A 114 -4.32 -12.49 0.20
CA LEU A 114 -4.62 -12.61 -1.23
C LEU A 114 -4.92 -11.27 -1.91
N PHE A 115 -5.26 -10.24 -1.14
CA PHE A 115 -5.48 -8.88 -1.68
C PHE A 115 -4.18 -8.15 -2.02
N GLN A 116 -3.05 -8.55 -1.45
CA GLN A 116 -1.80 -7.82 -1.63
C GLN A 116 -1.25 -7.88 -3.08
N PRO A 117 -1.13 -9.06 -3.73
CA PRO A 117 -0.68 -9.12 -5.13
C PRO A 117 -1.55 -8.30 -6.10
N PRO A 118 -2.90 -8.34 -6.02
CA PRO A 118 -3.76 -7.47 -6.81
C PRO A 118 -3.50 -5.97 -6.58
N LEU A 119 -3.20 -5.54 -5.37
CA LEU A 119 -2.88 -4.13 -5.08
C LEU A 119 -1.57 -3.71 -5.74
N VAL A 120 -0.55 -4.56 -5.71
CA VAL A 120 0.72 -4.34 -6.43
C VAL A 120 0.48 -4.22 -7.93
N ALA A 121 -0.27 -5.16 -8.50
CA ALA A 121 -0.63 -5.16 -9.92
C ALA A 121 -1.44 -3.92 -10.30
N LEU A 122 -2.41 -3.53 -9.48
CA LEU A 122 -3.23 -2.34 -9.68
C LEU A 122 -2.38 -1.07 -9.68
N ALA A 123 -1.49 -0.90 -8.70
CA ALA A 123 -0.59 0.25 -8.61
C ALA A 123 0.26 0.41 -9.86
N LEU A 124 0.84 -0.69 -10.36
CA LEU A 124 1.65 -0.69 -11.57
C LEU A 124 0.83 -0.42 -12.85
N TRP A 125 -0.35 -1.02 -12.94
CA TRP A 125 -1.16 -0.91 -14.14
C TRP A 125 -1.87 0.44 -14.27
N CYS A 126 -2.52 0.92 -13.22
CA CYS A 126 -3.28 2.16 -13.26
C CYS A 126 -2.40 3.40 -13.38
N SER A 127 -1.13 3.31 -12.96
CA SER A 127 -0.15 4.39 -13.02
C SER A 127 0.77 4.35 -14.25
N ASP A 128 0.65 3.36 -15.13
CA ASP A 128 1.59 3.10 -16.23
C ASP A 128 3.01 2.69 -15.76
N GLY A 129 3.15 2.25 -14.50
CA GLY A 129 4.41 1.76 -13.94
C GLY A 129 4.98 0.55 -14.69
N LEU A 130 4.10 -0.36 -15.17
CA LEU A 130 4.52 -1.49 -16.01
C LEU A 130 5.24 -1.03 -17.29
N SER A 131 4.76 0.03 -17.93
CA SER A 131 5.37 0.59 -19.13
C SER A 131 6.75 1.18 -18.82
N LEU A 132 6.88 1.84 -17.67
CA LEU A 132 8.17 2.37 -17.20
C LEU A 132 9.17 1.24 -16.96
N LEU A 133 8.78 0.19 -16.23
CA LEU A 133 9.65 -0.96 -15.94
C LEU A 133 10.11 -1.68 -17.21
N LYS A 134 9.23 -1.82 -18.21
CA LYS A 134 9.60 -2.40 -19.51
C LYS A 134 10.65 -1.57 -20.24
N LYS A 135 10.53 -0.23 -20.22
CA LYS A 135 11.53 0.68 -20.82
C LYS A 135 12.88 0.57 -20.14
N LEU A 136 12.90 0.53 -18.80
CA LEU A 136 14.15 0.41 -18.04
C LEU A 136 14.88 -0.92 -18.29
N LYS A 137 14.15 -2.00 -18.57
CA LYS A 137 14.74 -3.31 -18.89
C LYS A 137 15.42 -3.35 -20.27
N GLN A 138 15.13 -2.40 -21.15
CA GLN A 138 15.68 -2.34 -22.52
C GLN A 138 16.93 -1.47 -22.63
N ILE A 139 17.36 -0.82 -21.55
CA ILE A 139 18.58 -0.05 -21.42
C ILE A 139 19.72 -0.95 -20.92
#